data_24e22425968ca06ae7841df26c8b054b
#
_entry.id   24e22425968ca06ae7841df26c8b054b
#
_cell.length_a   1.000
_cell.length_b   1.000
_cell.length_c   1.000
_cell.angle_alpha   90.00
_cell.angle_beta   90.00
_cell.angle_gamma   90.00
#
_symmetry.space_group_name_H-M   'P 1'
#
loop_
_entity.id
_entity.type
_entity.pdbx_description
1 polymer ?
#
loop_
_entity_poly.entity_id
_entity_poly.type
_entity_poly.pdbx_seq_one_letter_code
_entity_poly.pdbx_strand_id
1 'polypeptide(L)'
;MWKGTKTMKNRCYLDVHVLQTVPPSCVNRDDTGSPKTAIYGGTTRARVSSQAWKHAMREMFREELIEPDMLGLRTKNVISMVAEEILKLNPDAKKAKELAEKVLTSAGLKFKDDKKGETKDKKAEALFFMSAAQAKALAEIAVSEGTADKEACKKALKDNPSVDIALFGRMVASEATLNCDASAQVAHSISTHTVQNEYDYFTAVDDLAPEDNTGAGHLGTVEFNSSTLYRYATVNLVELSNTLGKQVTAEMAAKFVEAFVRSMPTGKQNTFANRTLPSMVYVTIRRDQPVNLCGAFEKPVSAKNGGYSEESEEKFVEYANKVYGKYASKPDCAFAVGEAVGELAECMSLDRLLESVAECVKEYLGESEGM
;
A
#
# COMPACT_ATOMS: atom_id res chain seq x y z
N MET A 1 29.17 18.06 -30.83
CA MET A 1 29.76 17.85 -29.50
C MET A 1 28.71 18.25 -28.44
N TRP A 2 28.01 17.29 -27.89
CA TRP A 2 27.10 17.52 -26.78
C TRP A 2 27.86 17.35 -25.47
N LYS A 3 28.37 18.44 -24.91
CA LYS A 3 28.87 18.48 -23.55
C LYS A 3 27.80 19.05 -22.65
N GLY A 4 26.92 18.19 -22.18
CA GLY A 4 26.04 18.45 -21.04
C GLY A 4 26.33 17.36 -20.02
N THR A 5 27.15 17.65 -19.04
CA THR A 5 27.21 16.89 -17.78
C THR A 5 25.83 17.03 -17.11
N LYS A 6 24.86 16.21 -17.53
CA LYS A 6 23.69 15.94 -16.68
C LYS A 6 24.27 15.25 -15.45
N THR A 7 24.28 15.95 -14.32
CA THR A 7 24.33 15.32 -13.01
C THR A 7 23.30 14.17 -13.05
N MET A 8 23.78 12.93 -13.06
CA MET A 8 22.88 11.77 -12.96
C MET A 8 22.13 11.95 -11.67
N LYS A 9 20.81 12.11 -11.75
CA LYS A 9 19.98 12.13 -10.55
C LYS A 9 20.31 10.86 -9.79
N ASN A 10 20.70 11.00 -8.54
CA ASN A 10 20.92 9.86 -7.66
C ASN A 10 19.62 9.04 -7.65
N ARG A 11 19.69 7.78 -8.06
CA ARG A 11 18.55 6.89 -8.19
C ARG A 11 18.79 5.67 -7.31
N CYS A 12 17.79 5.28 -6.55
CA CYS A 12 17.81 4.06 -5.80
C CYS A 12 16.38 3.56 -5.65
N TYR A 13 16.10 2.38 -6.16
CA TYR A 13 14.78 1.76 -6.13
C TYR A 13 14.84 0.41 -5.43
N LEU A 14 13.85 0.18 -4.58
CA LEU A 14 13.57 -1.12 -4.00
C LEU A 14 12.42 -1.74 -4.78
N ASP A 15 12.66 -2.86 -5.46
CA ASP A 15 11.61 -3.64 -6.12
C ASP A 15 11.26 -4.88 -5.30
N VAL A 16 9.98 -5.18 -5.15
CA VAL A 16 9.48 -6.35 -4.43
C VAL A 16 8.57 -7.16 -5.34
N HIS A 17 8.94 -8.42 -5.57
CA HIS A 17 8.19 -9.38 -6.37
C HIS A 17 7.74 -10.53 -5.49
N VAL A 18 6.48 -10.93 -5.62
CA VAL A 18 5.89 -11.98 -4.79
C VAL A 18 5.03 -12.90 -5.65
N LEU A 19 5.17 -14.21 -5.48
CA LEU A 19 4.22 -15.21 -5.95
C LEU A 19 3.49 -15.79 -4.74
N GLN A 20 2.15 -15.80 -4.82
CA GLN A 20 1.30 -16.25 -3.72
C GLN A 20 0.09 -17.01 -4.27
N THR A 21 -0.01 -18.28 -3.93
CA THR A 21 -1.19 -19.07 -4.26
C THR A 21 -2.27 -18.85 -3.22
N VAL A 22 -3.45 -18.47 -3.69
CA VAL A 22 -4.65 -18.25 -2.88
C VAL A 22 -5.65 -19.34 -3.22
N PRO A 23 -6.15 -20.09 -2.21
CA PRO A 23 -7.18 -21.13 -2.40
C PRO A 23 -8.51 -20.51 -2.87
N PRO A 24 -9.53 -21.31 -3.14
CA PRO A 24 -10.86 -20.80 -3.48
C PRO A 24 -11.29 -19.68 -2.57
N SER A 25 -11.56 -18.51 -3.12
CA SER A 25 -11.80 -17.27 -2.35
C SER A 25 -12.32 -16.12 -3.21
N CYS A 26 -12.76 -15.05 -2.55
CA CYS A 26 -13.16 -13.80 -3.17
C CYS A 26 -12.45 -12.62 -2.50
N VAL A 27 -11.13 -12.54 -2.70
CA VAL A 27 -10.23 -11.59 -2.01
C VAL A 27 -10.58 -10.13 -2.27
N ASN A 28 -11.00 -9.80 -3.51
CA ASN A 28 -11.32 -8.43 -3.90
C ASN A 28 -12.47 -8.44 -4.90
N ARG A 29 -13.58 -7.80 -4.53
CA ARG A 29 -14.83 -7.80 -5.27
C ARG A 29 -15.02 -6.54 -6.10
N ASP A 30 -15.79 -6.65 -7.18
CA ASP A 30 -16.37 -5.53 -7.90
C ASP A 30 -17.67 -5.05 -7.23
N ASP A 31 -18.41 -4.17 -7.89
CA ASP A 31 -19.67 -3.61 -7.44
C ASP A 31 -20.86 -4.61 -7.51
N THR A 32 -20.72 -5.68 -8.28
CA THR A 32 -21.70 -6.78 -8.35
C THR A 32 -21.49 -7.84 -7.27
N GLY A 33 -20.35 -7.79 -6.58
CA GLY A 33 -19.96 -8.78 -5.56
C GLY A 33 -19.08 -9.91 -6.10
N SER A 34 -18.79 -9.93 -7.40
CA SER A 34 -17.96 -10.93 -8.07
C SER A 34 -16.46 -10.68 -7.85
N PRO A 35 -15.61 -11.73 -7.88
CA PRO A 35 -14.17 -11.55 -7.85
C PRO A 35 -13.70 -10.66 -9.00
N LYS A 36 -12.87 -9.65 -8.70
CA LYS A 36 -12.31 -8.79 -9.75
C LYS A 36 -11.43 -9.58 -10.69
N THR A 37 -11.61 -9.34 -11.97
CA THR A 37 -10.80 -9.93 -13.05
C THR A 37 -10.19 -8.86 -13.95
N ALA A 38 -9.32 -9.26 -14.84
CA ALA A 38 -8.78 -8.47 -15.94
C ALA A 38 -8.45 -9.40 -17.13
N ILE A 39 -8.41 -8.85 -18.32
CA ILE A 39 -7.86 -9.55 -19.49
C ILE A 39 -6.37 -9.22 -19.60
N TYR A 40 -5.53 -10.25 -19.61
CA TYR A 40 -4.10 -10.11 -19.85
C TYR A 40 -3.58 -11.31 -20.64
N GLY A 41 -2.78 -11.06 -21.67
CA GLY A 41 -2.35 -12.10 -22.61
C GLY A 41 -3.52 -12.82 -23.29
N GLY A 42 -4.61 -12.09 -23.55
CA GLY A 42 -5.80 -12.63 -24.25
C GLY A 42 -6.72 -13.52 -23.41
N THR A 43 -6.46 -13.69 -22.10
CA THR A 43 -7.25 -14.57 -21.22
C THR A 43 -7.67 -13.87 -19.93
N THR A 44 -8.73 -14.37 -19.30
CA THR A 44 -9.22 -13.88 -18.00
C THR A 44 -8.26 -14.24 -16.88
N ARG A 45 -7.89 -13.26 -16.08
CA ARG A 45 -7.01 -13.39 -14.91
C ARG A 45 -7.73 -12.93 -13.65
N ALA A 46 -7.51 -13.59 -12.54
CA ALA A 46 -7.85 -13.02 -11.24
C ALA A 46 -7.06 -11.73 -11.02
N ARG A 47 -7.70 -10.72 -10.42
CA ARG A 47 -7.07 -9.43 -10.14
C ARG A 47 -7.40 -8.95 -8.73
N VAL A 48 -6.39 -8.54 -8.00
CA VAL A 48 -6.56 -7.80 -6.76
C VAL A 48 -6.04 -6.38 -6.95
N SER A 49 -6.85 -5.38 -6.65
CA SER A 49 -6.51 -3.99 -6.92
C SER A 49 -5.38 -3.48 -6.03
N SER A 50 -4.58 -2.56 -6.55
CA SER A 50 -3.53 -1.89 -5.78
C SER A 50 -4.07 -1.17 -4.54
N GLN A 51 -5.30 -0.67 -4.60
CA GLN A 51 -5.96 -0.03 -3.46
C GLN A 51 -6.24 -1.02 -2.35
N ALA A 52 -6.67 -2.26 -2.69
CA ALA A 52 -6.90 -3.32 -1.70
C ALA A 52 -5.60 -3.72 -1.01
N TRP A 53 -4.50 -3.89 -1.78
CA TRP A 53 -3.18 -4.16 -1.22
C TRP A 53 -2.68 -3.03 -0.33
N LYS A 54 -2.71 -1.78 -0.79
CA LYS A 54 -2.30 -0.61 0.01
C LYS A 54 -3.13 -0.47 1.30
N HIS A 55 -4.41 -0.81 1.26
CA HIS A 55 -5.25 -0.80 2.46
C HIS A 55 -4.77 -1.87 3.45
N ALA A 56 -4.59 -3.11 3.00
CA ALA A 56 -4.11 -4.20 3.85
C ALA A 56 -2.73 -3.90 4.47
N MET A 57 -1.81 -3.32 3.68
CA MET A 57 -0.50 -2.87 4.18
C MET A 57 -0.63 -1.79 5.26
N ARG A 58 -1.51 -0.79 5.06
CA ARG A 58 -1.73 0.28 6.04
C ARG A 58 -2.38 -0.21 7.33
N GLU A 59 -3.27 -1.21 7.25
CA GLU A 59 -3.80 -1.85 8.45
C GLU A 59 -2.68 -2.58 9.21
N MET A 60 -1.83 -3.34 8.53
CA MET A 60 -0.68 -4.00 9.16
C MET A 60 0.34 -3.00 9.73
N PHE A 61 0.60 -1.87 9.06
CA PHE A 61 1.41 -0.80 9.62
C PHE A 61 0.86 -0.33 10.96
N ARG A 62 -0.45 -0.12 11.05
CA ARG A 62 -1.13 0.40 12.25
C ARG A 62 -1.20 -0.61 13.38
N GLU A 63 -1.43 -1.87 13.06
CA GLU A 63 -1.72 -2.91 14.05
C GLU A 63 -0.46 -3.61 14.56
N GLU A 64 0.60 -3.71 13.73
CA GLU A 64 1.73 -4.59 14.03
C GLU A 64 3.11 -3.93 13.88
N LEU A 65 3.30 -3.00 12.92
CA LEU A 65 4.66 -2.69 12.46
C LEU A 65 5.17 -1.29 12.80
N ILE A 66 4.30 -0.29 12.89
CA ILE A 66 4.71 1.13 12.99
C ILE A 66 3.97 1.80 14.15
N GLU A 67 4.70 2.58 14.93
CA GLU A 67 4.11 3.33 16.03
C GLU A 67 3.04 4.33 15.52
N PRO A 68 1.93 4.49 16.25
CA PRO A 68 0.78 5.29 15.80
C PRO A 68 1.11 6.76 15.50
N ASP A 69 2.09 7.36 16.17
CA ASP A 69 2.50 8.75 15.96
C ASP A 69 3.27 8.96 14.65
N MET A 70 3.85 7.91 14.09
CA MET A 70 4.50 7.92 12.78
C MET A 70 3.53 7.71 11.62
N LEU A 71 2.26 7.41 11.90
CA LEU A 71 1.22 7.16 10.90
C LEU A 71 0.24 8.32 10.78
N GLY A 72 -0.37 8.44 9.60
CA GLY A 72 -1.42 9.41 9.33
C GLY A 72 -2.82 8.80 9.45
N LEU A 73 -3.79 9.68 9.72
CA LEU A 73 -5.20 9.33 9.69
C LEU A 73 -5.87 9.87 8.42
N ARG A 74 -6.58 9.01 7.73
CA ARG A 74 -7.38 9.40 6.56
C ARG A 74 -8.84 9.55 6.96
N THR A 75 -9.26 10.78 7.23
CA THR A 75 -10.55 11.08 7.85
C THR A 75 -11.19 12.35 7.29
N LYS A 76 -12.50 12.53 7.54
CA LYS A 76 -13.20 13.81 7.40
C LYS A 76 -13.19 14.65 8.68
N ASN A 77 -12.82 14.05 9.82
CA ASN A 77 -12.86 14.66 11.13
C ASN A 77 -11.56 15.43 11.48
N VAL A 78 -10.92 16.03 10.48
CA VAL A 78 -9.63 16.74 10.65
C VAL A 78 -9.72 17.93 11.61
N ILE A 79 -10.90 18.56 11.75
CA ILE A 79 -11.11 19.63 12.73
C ILE A 79 -10.90 19.07 14.15
N SER A 80 -11.45 17.90 14.46
CA SER A 80 -11.29 17.28 15.77
C SER A 80 -9.82 16.95 16.05
N MET A 81 -9.08 16.42 15.06
CA MET A 81 -7.65 16.13 15.23
C MET A 81 -6.85 17.38 15.62
N VAL A 82 -7.06 18.50 14.92
CA VAL A 82 -6.33 19.75 15.24
C VAL A 82 -6.83 20.36 16.54
N ALA A 83 -8.13 20.27 16.83
CA ALA A 83 -8.70 20.78 18.08
C ALA A 83 -8.17 20.02 19.31
N GLU A 84 -7.98 18.70 19.22
CA GLU A 84 -7.35 17.90 20.27
C GLU A 84 -5.92 18.35 20.55
N GLU A 85 -5.13 18.64 19.52
CA GLU A 85 -3.77 19.18 19.67
C GLU A 85 -3.79 20.59 20.26
N ILE A 86 -4.76 21.46 19.88
CA ILE A 86 -4.94 22.78 20.50
C ILE A 86 -5.21 22.64 22.00
N LEU A 87 -6.07 21.70 22.42
CA LEU A 87 -6.38 21.46 23.83
C LEU A 87 -5.20 20.90 24.63
N LYS A 88 -4.31 20.14 23.98
CA LYS A 88 -3.05 19.70 24.63
C LYS A 88 -2.11 20.89 24.91
N LEU A 89 -2.05 21.86 24.00
CA LEU A 89 -1.23 23.06 24.14
C LEU A 89 -1.86 24.12 25.07
N ASN A 90 -3.18 24.24 25.04
CA ASN A 90 -3.96 25.18 25.85
C ASN A 90 -5.28 24.52 26.31
N PRO A 91 -5.30 23.86 27.48
CA PRO A 91 -6.47 23.16 28.02
C PRO A 91 -7.71 24.06 28.21
N ASP A 92 -7.50 25.39 28.41
CA ASP A 92 -8.56 26.37 28.66
C ASP A 92 -9.14 26.97 27.35
N ALA A 93 -8.72 26.51 26.19
CA ALA A 93 -9.16 27.03 24.90
C ALA A 93 -10.65 26.71 24.63
N LYS A 94 -11.56 27.63 25.05
CA LYS A 94 -13.02 27.47 24.90
C LYS A 94 -13.52 27.31 23.46
N LYS A 95 -12.69 27.63 22.44
CA LYS A 95 -13.03 27.64 21.01
C LYS A 95 -12.07 26.80 20.15
N ALA A 96 -11.52 25.74 20.69
CA ALA A 96 -10.52 24.91 19.99
C ALA A 96 -10.98 24.44 18.60
N LYS A 97 -12.25 24.03 18.44
CA LYS A 97 -12.80 23.62 17.14
C LYS A 97 -12.93 24.78 16.14
N GLU A 98 -13.31 25.98 16.59
CA GLU A 98 -13.37 27.17 15.72
C GLU A 98 -11.98 27.59 15.25
N LEU A 99 -10.98 27.54 16.14
CA LEU A 99 -9.59 27.83 15.80
C LEU A 99 -9.02 26.78 14.82
N ALA A 100 -9.30 25.49 15.05
CA ALA A 100 -8.92 24.40 14.15
C ALA A 100 -9.54 24.56 12.76
N GLU A 101 -10.84 24.89 12.68
CA GLU A 101 -11.52 25.14 11.41
C GLU A 101 -10.87 26.33 10.67
N LYS A 102 -10.52 27.41 11.39
CA LYS A 102 -9.91 28.59 10.81
C LYS A 102 -8.56 28.31 10.16
N VAL A 103 -7.64 27.62 10.84
CA VAL A 103 -6.31 27.28 10.26
C VAL A 103 -6.41 26.30 9.10
N LEU A 104 -7.29 25.31 9.18
CA LEU A 104 -7.54 24.33 8.10
C LEU A 104 -8.18 25.00 6.87
N THR A 105 -9.13 25.93 7.08
CA THR A 105 -9.74 26.69 5.98
C THR A 105 -8.71 27.61 5.32
N SER A 106 -7.85 28.26 6.11
CA SER A 106 -6.75 29.06 5.59
C SER A 106 -5.78 28.26 4.75
N ALA A 107 -5.53 27.00 5.12
CA ALA A 107 -4.74 26.07 4.31
C ALA A 107 -5.43 25.62 3.01
N GLY A 108 -6.73 25.90 2.81
CA GLY A 108 -7.47 25.60 1.59
C GLY A 108 -8.42 24.40 1.67
N LEU A 109 -8.64 23.84 2.86
CA LEU A 109 -9.62 22.76 3.05
C LEU A 109 -11.04 23.36 3.09
N LYS A 110 -12.01 22.61 2.54
CA LYS A 110 -13.42 22.96 2.54
C LYS A 110 -14.21 22.07 3.49
N PHE A 111 -15.16 22.68 4.18
CA PHE A 111 -15.99 22.04 5.19
C PHE A 111 -17.47 22.18 4.87
N LYS A 112 -18.27 21.24 5.37
CA LYS A 112 -19.74 21.27 5.32
C LYS A 112 -20.31 20.73 6.61
N ASP A 113 -21.55 21.17 6.91
CA ASP A 113 -22.28 20.69 8.08
C ASP A 113 -22.60 19.19 7.93
N ASP A 114 -22.42 18.46 9.00
CA ASP A 114 -22.83 17.04 9.05
C ASP A 114 -24.33 16.93 9.26
N LYS A 115 -25.09 16.81 8.16
CA LYS A 115 -26.55 16.68 8.19
C LYS A 115 -27.07 15.36 8.74
N LYS A 116 -26.20 14.37 8.96
CA LYS A 116 -26.57 13.01 9.39
C LYS A 116 -26.02 12.63 10.77
N GLY A 117 -25.18 13.45 11.37
CA GLY A 117 -24.58 13.18 12.68
C GLY A 117 -25.41 13.75 13.83
N GLU A 118 -25.35 13.12 15.00
CA GLU A 118 -25.96 13.62 16.25
C GLU A 118 -25.28 14.92 16.75
N THR A 119 -24.09 15.25 16.23
CA THR A 119 -23.32 16.46 16.54
C THR A 119 -23.40 17.45 15.39
N LYS A 120 -23.54 18.75 15.73
CA LYS A 120 -23.48 19.86 14.77
C LYS A 120 -22.05 20.15 14.27
N ASP A 121 -21.17 19.15 14.26
CA ASP A 121 -19.77 19.31 13.90
C ASP A 121 -19.62 19.37 12.37
N LYS A 122 -18.81 20.31 11.90
CA LYS A 122 -18.43 20.39 10.48
C LYS A 122 -17.43 19.30 10.14
N LYS A 123 -17.57 18.72 8.96
CA LYS A 123 -16.65 17.72 8.40
C LYS A 123 -16.03 18.19 7.10
N ALA A 124 -14.81 17.77 6.81
CA ALA A 124 -14.20 18.02 5.50
C ALA A 124 -15.07 17.41 4.37
N GLU A 125 -15.19 18.14 3.25
CA GLU A 125 -15.97 17.66 2.09
C GLU A 125 -15.46 16.33 1.55
N ALA A 126 -14.12 16.14 1.52
CA ALA A 126 -13.46 14.92 1.13
C ALA A 126 -12.63 14.34 2.28
N LEU A 127 -12.30 13.05 2.19
CA LEU A 127 -11.32 12.44 3.09
C LEU A 127 -9.97 13.15 2.91
N PHE A 128 -9.39 13.58 4.03
CA PHE A 128 -8.07 14.18 4.06
C PHE A 128 -7.12 13.27 4.85
N PHE A 129 -5.89 13.15 4.38
CA PHE A 129 -4.86 12.33 4.98
C PHE A 129 -3.87 13.23 5.70
N MET A 130 -3.80 13.17 7.02
CA MET A 130 -3.01 14.08 7.88
C MET A 130 -2.23 13.29 8.92
N SER A 131 -0.96 13.66 9.12
CA SER A 131 -0.13 13.12 10.21
C SER A 131 -0.42 13.83 11.54
N ALA A 132 -0.06 13.19 12.65
CA ALA A 132 -0.12 13.81 13.98
C ALA A 132 0.78 15.06 14.05
N ALA A 133 1.97 15.01 13.45
CA ALA A 133 2.89 16.15 13.40
C ALA A 133 2.30 17.34 12.64
N GLN A 134 1.58 17.11 11.54
CA GLN A 134 0.89 18.16 10.78
C GLN A 134 -0.26 18.78 11.59
N ALA A 135 -1.02 17.95 12.32
CA ALA A 135 -2.09 18.44 13.19
C ALA A 135 -1.53 19.31 14.32
N LYS A 136 -0.42 18.89 14.95
CA LYS A 136 0.28 19.65 15.97
C LYS A 136 0.83 20.97 15.46
N ALA A 137 1.47 20.98 14.28
CA ALA A 137 1.98 22.23 13.68
C ALA A 137 0.86 23.24 13.40
N LEU A 138 -0.29 22.78 12.93
CA LEU A 138 -1.47 23.65 12.78
C LEU A 138 -2.02 24.15 14.12
N ALA A 139 -2.00 23.33 15.17
CA ALA A 139 -2.42 23.72 16.50
C ALA A 139 -1.50 24.79 17.09
N GLU A 140 -0.18 24.68 16.90
CA GLU A 140 0.80 25.69 17.31
C GLU A 140 0.54 27.05 16.64
N ILE A 141 0.25 27.08 15.33
CA ILE A 141 -0.14 28.28 14.59
C ILE A 141 -1.45 28.86 15.17
N ALA A 142 -2.43 28.00 15.45
CA ALA A 142 -3.74 28.42 15.96
C ALA A 142 -3.64 29.08 17.34
N VAL A 143 -2.71 28.62 18.19
CA VAL A 143 -2.53 29.14 19.55
C VAL A 143 -1.64 30.40 19.57
N SER A 144 -0.59 30.47 18.74
CA SER A 144 0.43 31.52 18.82
C SER A 144 0.02 32.85 18.14
N GLU A 145 -0.70 32.80 17.01
CA GLU A 145 -0.81 33.99 16.13
C GLU A 145 -2.17 34.69 16.11
N GLY A 146 -3.23 34.08 16.64
CA GLY A 146 -4.60 34.68 16.55
C GLY A 146 -5.11 34.92 15.13
N THR A 147 -4.20 34.98 14.14
CA THR A 147 -4.44 35.11 12.69
C THR A 147 -3.78 33.95 11.98
N ALA A 148 -4.57 33.16 11.27
CA ALA A 148 -4.06 32.01 10.50
C ALA A 148 -3.43 32.50 9.19
N ASP A 149 -2.10 32.70 9.17
CA ASP A 149 -1.40 32.97 7.92
C ASP A 149 -1.53 31.78 6.96
N LYS A 150 -1.97 32.09 5.74
CA LYS A 150 -2.28 31.08 4.72
C LYS A 150 -1.07 30.23 4.34
N GLU A 151 0.08 30.85 4.16
CA GLU A 151 1.30 30.16 3.72
C GLU A 151 1.89 29.33 4.86
N ALA A 152 1.85 29.82 6.11
CA ALA A 152 2.25 29.05 7.29
C ALA A 152 1.37 27.80 7.47
N CYS A 153 0.04 27.92 7.34
CA CYS A 153 -0.88 26.79 7.42
C CYS A 153 -0.66 25.76 6.29
N LYS A 154 -0.41 26.21 5.06
CA LYS A 154 -0.09 25.31 3.95
C LYS A 154 1.24 24.60 4.18
N LYS A 155 2.25 25.30 4.66
CA LYS A 155 3.55 24.72 4.99
C LYS A 155 3.42 23.67 6.09
N ALA A 156 2.68 23.95 7.16
CA ALA A 156 2.42 22.98 8.23
C ALA A 156 1.79 21.66 7.72
N LEU A 157 0.93 21.74 6.68
CA LEU A 157 0.35 20.56 6.06
C LEU A 157 1.26 19.85 5.05
N LYS A 158 2.32 20.51 4.56
CA LYS A 158 3.30 19.90 3.66
C LYS A 158 4.44 19.24 4.40
N ASP A 159 4.94 19.92 5.42
CA ASP A 159 6.08 19.48 6.20
C ASP A 159 5.68 18.28 7.09
N ASN A 160 6.65 17.45 7.41
CA ASN A 160 6.51 16.31 8.32
C ASN A 160 5.32 15.35 7.99
N PRO A 161 5.21 14.85 6.75
CA PRO A 161 4.24 13.83 6.44
C PRO A 161 4.55 12.55 7.22
N SER A 162 3.52 11.77 7.55
CA SER A 162 3.68 10.44 8.12
C SER A 162 4.30 9.46 7.13
N VAL A 163 4.79 8.33 7.63
CA VAL A 163 5.39 7.25 6.81
C VAL A 163 4.47 6.80 5.69
N ASP A 164 3.20 6.57 6.00
CA ASP A 164 2.21 6.12 5.01
C ASP A 164 1.79 7.23 4.02
N ILE A 165 1.89 8.51 4.38
CA ILE A 165 1.76 9.62 3.42
C ILE A 165 2.99 9.68 2.51
N ALA A 166 4.20 9.57 3.05
CA ALA A 166 5.43 9.55 2.26
C ALA A 166 5.49 8.38 1.28
N LEU A 167 5.02 7.19 1.71
CA LEU A 167 4.97 6.00 0.85
C LEU A 167 3.86 6.08 -0.21
N PHE A 168 2.62 6.37 0.19
CA PHE A 168 1.45 6.20 -0.68
C PHE A 168 0.89 7.48 -1.27
N GLY A 169 1.43 8.61 -0.86
CA GLY A 169 1.03 9.92 -1.33
C GLY A 169 -0.28 10.43 -0.75
N ARG A 170 -0.54 11.70 -1.02
CA ARG A 170 -1.81 12.37 -0.71
C ARG A 170 -2.24 13.23 -1.88
N MET A 171 -3.46 13.03 -2.34
CA MET A 171 -4.10 13.90 -3.33
C MET A 171 -5.21 14.72 -2.69
N VAL A 172 -5.18 16.03 -2.90
CA VAL A 172 -6.16 17.00 -2.41
C VAL A 172 -6.77 17.72 -3.60
N ALA A 173 -7.96 17.32 -4.02
CA ALA A 173 -8.60 17.86 -5.23
C ALA A 173 -8.94 19.37 -5.13
N SER A 174 -9.22 19.87 -3.92
CA SER A 174 -9.56 21.28 -3.69
C SER A 174 -8.36 22.21 -3.62
N GLU A 175 -7.16 21.70 -3.33
CA GLU A 175 -5.94 22.49 -3.15
C GLU A 175 -4.71 21.64 -3.58
N ALA A 176 -4.36 21.71 -4.86
CA ALA A 176 -3.27 20.91 -5.44
C ALA A 176 -1.90 21.18 -4.79
N THR A 177 -1.71 22.34 -4.17
CA THR A 177 -0.46 22.65 -3.47
C THR A 177 -0.23 21.80 -2.21
N LEU A 178 -1.26 21.13 -1.71
CA LEU A 178 -1.18 20.20 -0.57
C LEU A 178 -0.96 18.74 -1.00
N ASN A 179 -0.82 18.46 -2.29
CA ASN A 179 -0.49 17.13 -2.77
C ASN A 179 0.89 16.72 -2.25
N CYS A 180 1.03 15.43 -1.97
CA CYS A 180 2.28 14.79 -1.64
C CYS A 180 2.48 13.62 -2.62
N ASP A 181 3.58 13.63 -3.35
CA ASP A 181 3.91 12.55 -4.28
C ASP A 181 4.22 11.26 -3.51
N ALA A 182 3.82 10.14 -4.07
CA ALA A 182 4.08 8.84 -3.49
C ALA A 182 5.50 8.38 -3.86
N SER A 183 6.29 7.96 -2.88
CA SER A 183 7.57 7.29 -3.14
C SER A 183 7.40 5.82 -3.55
N ALA A 184 6.27 5.19 -3.18
CA ALA A 184 5.96 3.80 -3.51
C ALA A 184 4.89 3.67 -4.60
N GLN A 185 5.09 2.70 -5.48
CA GLN A 185 4.10 2.25 -6.45
C GLN A 185 3.76 0.79 -6.17
N VAL A 186 2.48 0.48 -6.07
CA VAL A 186 1.97 -0.89 -5.87
C VAL A 186 1.11 -1.25 -7.08
N ALA A 187 1.46 -2.32 -7.77
CA ALA A 187 0.72 -2.79 -8.93
C ALA A 187 -0.60 -3.47 -8.52
N HIS A 188 -1.57 -3.52 -9.46
CA HIS A 188 -2.62 -4.53 -9.36
C HIS A 188 -1.95 -5.91 -9.49
N SER A 189 -2.24 -6.83 -8.59
CA SER A 189 -1.81 -8.21 -8.79
C SER A 189 -2.72 -8.91 -9.79
N ILE A 190 -2.14 -9.82 -10.54
CA ILE A 190 -2.86 -10.68 -11.49
C ILE A 190 -2.48 -12.14 -11.29
N SER A 191 -3.37 -13.06 -11.64
CA SER A 191 -3.00 -14.47 -11.66
C SER A 191 -2.00 -14.77 -12.77
N THR A 192 -1.06 -15.66 -12.49
CA THR A 192 -0.06 -16.14 -13.46
C THR A 192 -0.70 -16.99 -14.56
N HIS A 193 -1.87 -17.56 -14.28
CA HIS A 193 -2.64 -18.45 -15.14
C HIS A 193 -4.05 -17.92 -15.41
N THR A 194 -4.74 -18.51 -16.37
CA THR A 194 -6.16 -18.25 -16.66
C THR A 194 -7.03 -18.72 -15.49
N VAL A 195 -8.03 -17.93 -15.12
CA VAL A 195 -9.02 -18.30 -14.10
C VAL A 195 -10.42 -18.33 -14.69
N GLN A 196 -11.27 -19.15 -14.06
CA GLN A 196 -12.73 -19.13 -14.23
C GLN A 196 -13.35 -18.91 -12.85
N ASN A 197 -14.43 -18.12 -12.80
CA ASN A 197 -15.21 -17.98 -11.59
C ASN A 197 -16.09 -19.22 -11.40
N GLU A 198 -16.16 -19.66 -10.18
CA GLU A 198 -17.02 -20.73 -9.70
C GLU A 198 -18.10 -20.15 -8.78
N TYR A 199 -19.14 -20.90 -8.53
CA TYR A 199 -20.32 -20.44 -7.80
C TYR A 199 -20.62 -21.40 -6.65
N ASP A 200 -20.73 -20.83 -5.46
CA ASP A 200 -21.20 -21.52 -4.27
C ASP A 200 -22.64 -21.09 -3.97
N TYR A 201 -23.54 -22.04 -3.95
CA TYR A 201 -24.93 -21.86 -3.60
C TYR A 201 -25.11 -22.18 -2.12
N PHE A 202 -25.66 -21.25 -1.36
CA PHE A 202 -25.88 -21.43 0.05
C PHE A 202 -27.31 -21.13 0.48
N THR A 203 -27.74 -21.80 1.53
CA THR A 203 -29.09 -21.63 2.16
C THR A 203 -28.92 -21.41 3.65
N ALA A 204 -29.84 -20.63 4.24
CA ALA A 204 -29.94 -20.53 5.69
C ALA A 204 -31.08 -21.47 6.16
N VAL A 205 -30.81 -22.28 7.18
CA VAL A 205 -31.79 -23.14 7.84
C VAL A 205 -32.35 -22.39 9.05
N ASP A 206 -33.68 -22.43 9.21
CA ASP A 206 -34.34 -21.91 10.41
C ASP A 206 -34.42 -23.05 11.45
N ASP A 207 -33.68 -22.93 12.53
CA ASP A 207 -33.57 -23.94 13.59
C ASP A 207 -34.90 -24.11 14.36
N LEU A 208 -35.83 -23.19 14.19
CA LEU A 208 -37.17 -23.22 14.82
C LEU A 208 -38.30 -23.52 13.82
N ALA A 209 -37.97 -23.77 12.55
CA ALA A 209 -38.96 -24.10 11.54
C ALA A 209 -39.65 -25.43 11.87
N PRO A 210 -41.01 -25.56 11.66
CA PRO A 210 -41.69 -26.82 11.77
C PRO A 210 -41.10 -27.89 10.84
N GLU A 211 -41.06 -29.15 11.25
CA GLU A 211 -40.45 -30.26 10.48
C GLU A 211 -40.99 -30.38 9.05
N ASP A 212 -42.22 -29.94 8.79
CA ASP A 212 -42.88 -29.96 7.50
C ASP A 212 -42.46 -28.82 6.56
N ASN A 213 -41.67 -27.82 7.05
CA ASN A 213 -41.21 -26.67 6.26
C ASN A 213 -39.70 -26.61 6.22
N THR A 214 -39.10 -27.41 5.38
CA THR A 214 -37.65 -27.38 5.07
C THR A 214 -37.28 -26.21 4.15
N GLY A 215 -38.12 -25.19 4.01
CA GLY A 215 -37.89 -23.99 3.22
C GLY A 215 -36.69 -23.20 3.76
N ALA A 216 -35.73 -22.93 2.92
CA ALA A 216 -34.61 -22.08 3.27
C ALA A 216 -35.07 -20.64 3.51
N GLY A 217 -34.76 -20.10 4.69
CA GLY A 217 -35.12 -18.72 5.05
C GLY A 217 -34.37 -17.69 4.20
N HIS A 218 -33.28 -18.08 3.56
CA HIS A 218 -32.49 -17.25 2.65
C HIS A 218 -31.74 -18.13 1.68
N LEU A 219 -31.76 -17.71 0.38
CA LEU A 219 -31.01 -18.34 -0.70
C LEU A 219 -30.02 -17.33 -1.25
N GLY A 220 -28.79 -17.74 -1.48
CA GLY A 220 -27.79 -16.86 -2.08
C GLY A 220 -26.74 -17.62 -2.89
N THR A 221 -26.01 -16.88 -3.70
CA THR A 221 -24.89 -17.39 -4.48
C THR A 221 -23.67 -16.52 -4.24
N VAL A 222 -22.52 -17.13 -4.01
CA VAL A 222 -21.23 -16.45 -3.90
C VAL A 222 -20.33 -16.90 -5.01
N GLU A 223 -19.76 -15.94 -5.73
CA GLU A 223 -18.72 -16.22 -6.73
C GLU A 223 -17.33 -16.24 -6.07
N PHE A 224 -16.50 -17.15 -6.51
CA PHE A 224 -15.13 -17.29 -6.04
C PHE A 224 -14.21 -17.80 -7.16
N ASN A 225 -12.91 -17.72 -6.95
CA ASN A 225 -11.89 -18.39 -7.76
C ASN A 225 -10.66 -18.72 -6.92
N SER A 226 -9.79 -19.59 -7.43
CA SER A 226 -8.45 -19.82 -6.89
C SER A 226 -7.41 -19.30 -7.86
N SER A 227 -6.27 -18.84 -7.34
CA SER A 227 -5.24 -18.27 -8.21
C SER A 227 -3.86 -18.20 -7.57
N THR A 228 -2.82 -18.42 -8.36
CA THR A 228 -1.45 -18.02 -8.05
C THR A 228 -1.26 -16.60 -8.55
N LEU A 229 -1.12 -15.66 -7.63
CA LEU A 229 -1.01 -14.22 -7.90
C LEU A 229 0.45 -13.80 -8.03
N TYR A 230 0.78 -13.05 -9.06
CA TYR A 230 1.98 -12.24 -9.12
C TYR A 230 1.69 -10.84 -8.57
N ARG A 231 2.51 -10.41 -7.60
CA ARG A 231 2.41 -9.12 -6.92
C ARG A 231 3.71 -8.36 -7.13
N TYR A 232 3.63 -7.08 -7.39
CA TYR A 232 4.78 -6.21 -7.57
C TYR A 232 4.58 -4.86 -6.89
N ALA A 233 5.64 -4.39 -6.27
CA ALA A 233 5.73 -3.03 -5.76
C ALA A 233 7.14 -2.49 -5.94
N THR A 234 7.27 -1.16 -6.04
CA THR A 234 8.56 -0.47 -6.04
C THR A 234 8.53 0.75 -5.14
N VAL A 235 9.66 1.08 -4.53
CA VAL A 235 9.85 2.28 -3.71
C VAL A 235 11.05 3.06 -4.24
N ASN A 236 10.86 4.35 -4.52
CA ASN A 236 11.94 5.29 -4.75
C ASN A 236 12.57 5.68 -3.40
N LEU A 237 13.67 5.04 -3.06
CA LEU A 237 14.34 5.21 -1.77
C LEU A 237 14.95 6.61 -1.60
N VAL A 238 15.37 7.25 -2.69
CA VAL A 238 15.89 8.62 -2.65
C VAL A 238 14.77 9.59 -2.28
N GLU A 239 13.61 9.48 -2.91
CA GLU A 239 12.45 10.33 -2.62
C GLU A 239 11.94 10.10 -1.19
N LEU A 240 11.86 8.84 -0.76
CA LEU A 240 11.49 8.49 0.61
C LEU A 240 12.48 9.08 1.63
N SER A 241 13.79 9.01 1.32
CA SER A 241 14.85 9.56 2.17
C SER A 241 14.84 11.09 2.24
N ASN A 242 14.51 11.77 1.15
CA ASN A 242 14.30 13.22 1.15
C ASN A 242 13.16 13.66 2.07
N THR A 243 12.17 12.78 2.25
CA THR A 243 10.98 13.05 3.08
C THR A 243 11.15 12.64 4.53
N LEU A 244 11.70 11.45 4.80
CA LEU A 244 11.77 10.85 6.14
C LEU A 244 13.18 10.88 6.76
N GLY A 245 14.21 11.22 6.00
CA GLY A 245 15.61 11.07 6.39
C GLY A 245 16.12 9.64 6.18
N LYS A 246 17.45 9.51 6.06
CA LYS A 246 18.12 8.25 5.65
C LYS A 246 17.91 7.09 6.62
N GLN A 247 18.05 7.35 7.92
CA GLN A 247 17.94 6.30 8.96
C GLN A 247 16.53 5.72 9.00
N VAL A 248 15.51 6.57 9.03
CA VAL A 248 14.09 6.15 9.03
C VAL A 248 13.75 5.42 7.74
N THR A 249 14.30 5.86 6.61
CA THR A 249 14.05 5.21 5.31
C THR A 249 14.53 3.77 5.28
N ALA A 250 15.67 3.44 5.84
CA ALA A 250 16.18 2.07 5.87
C ALA A 250 15.26 1.13 6.66
N GLU A 251 14.82 1.56 7.83
CA GLU A 251 13.85 0.82 8.63
C GLU A 251 12.50 0.68 7.92
N MET A 252 11.98 1.78 7.37
CA MET A 252 10.68 1.78 6.70
C MET A 252 10.69 0.98 5.39
N ALA A 253 11.83 0.86 4.71
CA ALA A 253 11.97 -0.01 3.55
C ALA A 253 11.76 -1.49 3.93
N ALA A 254 12.37 -1.96 5.01
CA ALA A 254 12.15 -3.32 5.52
C ALA A 254 10.69 -3.54 5.95
N LYS A 255 10.11 -2.61 6.73
CA LYS A 255 8.69 -2.67 7.14
C LYS A 255 7.73 -2.63 5.95
N PHE A 256 8.08 -1.90 4.88
CA PHE A 256 7.31 -1.92 3.63
C PHE A 256 7.34 -3.31 2.98
N VAL A 257 8.51 -3.93 2.89
CA VAL A 257 8.65 -5.31 2.37
C VAL A 257 7.85 -6.28 3.24
N GLU A 258 7.99 -6.23 4.55
CA GLU A 258 7.26 -7.07 5.48
C GLU A 258 5.74 -6.94 5.30
N ALA A 259 5.23 -5.71 5.31
CA ALA A 259 3.81 -5.46 5.09
C ALA A 259 3.35 -5.93 3.71
N PHE A 260 4.16 -5.73 2.66
CA PHE A 260 3.81 -6.20 1.32
C PHE A 260 3.77 -7.72 1.23
N VAL A 261 4.65 -8.43 1.93
CA VAL A 261 4.70 -9.92 1.95
C VAL A 261 3.57 -10.49 2.80
N ARG A 262 3.41 -10.02 4.05
CA ARG A 262 2.54 -10.64 5.07
C ARG A 262 1.09 -10.18 5.03
N SER A 263 0.81 -8.96 4.56
CA SER A 263 -0.56 -8.46 4.53
C SER A 263 -1.39 -9.09 3.41
N MET A 264 -2.68 -9.22 3.65
CA MET A 264 -3.63 -9.72 2.66
C MET A 264 -4.98 -8.98 2.80
N PRO A 265 -5.62 -8.58 1.69
CA PRO A 265 -6.97 -8.03 1.75
C PRO A 265 -7.96 -9.03 2.36
N THR A 266 -8.88 -8.52 3.16
CA THR A 266 -9.79 -9.32 4.00
C THR A 266 -11.11 -9.69 3.33
N GLY A 267 -11.19 -9.57 2.00
CA GLY A 267 -12.41 -9.89 1.25
C GLY A 267 -12.88 -11.32 1.50
N LYS A 268 -14.09 -11.49 2.03
CA LYS A 268 -14.72 -12.80 2.33
C LYS A 268 -13.86 -13.76 3.18
N GLN A 269 -12.89 -13.26 3.95
CA GLN A 269 -11.96 -14.11 4.71
C GLN A 269 -12.68 -15.02 5.73
N ASN A 270 -13.79 -14.55 6.34
CA ASN A 270 -14.54 -15.36 7.29
C ASN A 270 -15.28 -16.55 6.63
N THR A 271 -15.57 -16.43 5.33
CA THR A 271 -16.20 -17.50 4.55
C THR A 271 -15.17 -18.51 4.07
N PHE A 272 -14.00 -18.05 3.62
CA PHE A 272 -13.05 -18.89 2.90
C PHE A 272 -11.77 -19.21 3.68
N ALA A 273 -11.48 -18.52 4.80
CA ALA A 273 -10.24 -18.67 5.58
C ALA A 273 -8.98 -18.69 4.70
N ASN A 274 -8.93 -17.79 3.72
CA ASN A 274 -8.06 -17.82 2.54
C ASN A 274 -6.70 -17.12 2.74
N ARG A 275 -6.29 -16.84 3.97
CA ARG A 275 -5.00 -16.21 4.26
C ARG A 275 -3.87 -17.23 4.08
N THR A 276 -3.05 -17.03 3.07
CA THR A 276 -1.86 -17.83 2.76
C THR A 276 -0.60 -16.99 2.85
N LEU A 277 0.55 -17.63 2.88
CA LEU A 277 1.86 -17.00 2.72
C LEU A 277 2.35 -17.19 1.28
N PRO A 278 3.23 -16.30 0.78
CA PRO A 278 3.88 -16.48 -0.52
C PRO A 278 4.73 -17.74 -0.61
N SER A 279 4.79 -18.34 -1.80
CA SER A 279 5.77 -19.36 -2.16
C SER A 279 7.13 -18.75 -2.53
N MET A 280 7.11 -17.54 -3.11
CA MET A 280 8.31 -16.84 -3.54
C MET A 280 8.25 -15.36 -3.16
N VAL A 281 9.36 -14.84 -2.63
CA VAL A 281 9.64 -13.41 -2.47
C VAL A 281 11.00 -13.13 -3.10
N TYR A 282 11.06 -12.11 -3.95
CA TYR A 282 12.30 -11.62 -4.55
C TYR A 282 12.37 -10.11 -4.39
N VAL A 283 13.40 -9.64 -3.71
CA VAL A 283 13.60 -8.22 -3.42
C VAL A 283 14.90 -7.76 -4.04
N THR A 284 14.87 -6.63 -4.76
CA THR A 284 16.07 -6.06 -5.38
C THR A 284 16.25 -4.60 -5.04
N ILE A 285 17.51 -4.16 -4.94
CA ILE A 285 17.89 -2.75 -4.87
C ILE A 285 18.65 -2.40 -6.13
N ARG A 286 18.27 -1.29 -6.79
CA ARG A 286 18.71 -0.92 -8.14
C ARG A 286 18.94 0.58 -8.25
N ARG A 287 19.97 0.97 -9.01
CA ARG A 287 20.28 2.39 -9.29
C ARG A 287 19.93 2.83 -10.73
N ASP A 288 19.44 1.93 -11.55
CA ASP A 288 19.03 2.22 -12.93
C ASP A 288 17.56 2.67 -13.02
N GLN A 289 16.62 1.74 -12.88
CA GLN A 289 15.18 1.96 -12.96
C GLN A 289 14.42 0.82 -12.28
N PRO A 290 13.17 1.04 -11.82
CA PRO A 290 12.32 -0.06 -11.35
C PRO A 290 11.96 -0.99 -12.51
N VAL A 291 11.90 -2.29 -12.23
CA VAL A 291 11.66 -3.32 -13.25
C VAL A 291 10.52 -4.23 -12.83
N ASN A 292 9.34 -4.02 -13.41
CA ASN A 292 8.20 -4.92 -13.22
C ASN A 292 8.33 -6.15 -14.13
N LEU A 293 8.45 -7.33 -13.54
CA LEU A 293 8.62 -8.59 -14.27
C LEU A 293 7.28 -9.27 -14.63
N CYS A 294 6.16 -8.54 -14.63
CA CYS A 294 4.83 -9.05 -14.98
C CYS A 294 4.79 -9.70 -16.37
N GLY A 295 5.67 -9.28 -17.29
CA GLY A 295 5.79 -9.87 -18.63
C GLY A 295 6.13 -11.37 -18.63
N ALA A 296 6.62 -11.93 -17.53
CA ALA A 296 6.78 -13.39 -17.37
C ALA A 296 5.47 -14.15 -17.55
N PHE A 297 4.35 -13.47 -17.25
CA PHE A 297 3.01 -14.06 -17.20
C PHE A 297 2.09 -13.56 -18.30
N GLU A 298 2.60 -12.84 -19.31
CA GLU A 298 1.81 -12.44 -20.48
C GLU A 298 1.22 -13.68 -21.16
N LYS A 299 2.02 -14.71 -21.38
CA LYS A 299 1.52 -16.04 -21.72
C LYS A 299 1.11 -16.77 -20.44
N PRO A 300 -0.17 -17.18 -20.30
CA PRO A 300 -0.63 -17.86 -19.11
C PRO A 300 0.20 -19.11 -18.80
N VAL A 301 0.48 -19.31 -17.53
CA VAL A 301 1.11 -20.54 -17.04
C VAL A 301 0.10 -21.69 -17.18
N SER A 302 0.56 -22.83 -17.67
CA SER A 302 -0.23 -24.06 -17.72
C SER A 302 0.14 -24.95 -16.53
N ALA A 303 -0.85 -25.55 -15.90
CA ALA A 303 -0.58 -26.51 -14.84
C ALA A 303 0.20 -27.70 -15.41
N LYS A 304 1.35 -27.95 -14.85
CA LYS A 304 2.09 -29.20 -15.00
C LYS A 304 2.12 -29.83 -13.62
N ASN A 305 2.21 -31.12 -13.54
CA ASN A 305 2.29 -31.85 -12.27
C ASN A 305 1.18 -31.51 -11.25
N GLY A 306 0.08 -30.89 -11.70
CA GLY A 306 -1.08 -30.60 -10.87
C GLY A 306 -1.08 -29.25 -10.14
N GLY A 307 -0.18 -28.30 -10.46
CA GLY A 307 -0.13 -26.97 -9.82
C GLY A 307 0.33 -25.86 -10.73
N TYR A 308 0.31 -24.62 -10.21
CA TYR A 308 0.78 -23.40 -10.92
C TYR A 308 1.95 -22.71 -10.22
N SER A 309 2.20 -23.00 -8.94
CA SER A 309 3.19 -22.28 -8.13
C SER A 309 4.60 -22.47 -8.67
N GLU A 310 5.03 -23.71 -8.78
CA GLU A 310 6.36 -24.13 -9.23
C GLU A 310 6.64 -23.60 -10.65
N GLU A 311 5.73 -23.86 -11.59
CA GLU A 311 5.84 -23.37 -12.97
C GLU A 311 5.86 -21.82 -13.06
N SER A 312 5.21 -21.14 -12.12
CA SER A 312 5.22 -19.68 -12.06
C SER A 312 6.59 -19.18 -11.60
N GLU A 313 7.22 -19.83 -10.64
CA GLU A 313 8.57 -19.47 -10.18
C GLU A 313 9.60 -19.68 -11.28
N GLU A 314 9.57 -20.83 -11.99
CA GLU A 314 10.45 -21.10 -13.14
C GLU A 314 10.30 -20.03 -14.24
N LYS A 315 9.06 -19.69 -14.60
CA LYS A 315 8.76 -18.65 -15.59
C LYS A 315 9.25 -17.27 -15.15
N PHE A 316 9.13 -16.95 -13.87
CA PHE A 316 9.62 -15.71 -13.31
C PHE A 316 11.16 -15.62 -13.45
N VAL A 317 11.88 -16.67 -13.07
CA VAL A 317 13.35 -16.74 -13.12
C VAL A 317 13.85 -16.66 -14.56
N GLU A 318 13.25 -17.45 -15.49
CA GLU A 318 13.57 -17.39 -16.92
C GLU A 318 13.42 -15.97 -17.48
N TYR A 319 12.32 -15.31 -17.15
CA TYR A 319 12.03 -13.96 -17.65
C TYR A 319 12.94 -12.91 -17.03
N ALA A 320 13.24 -12.99 -15.74
CA ALA A 320 14.17 -12.11 -15.05
C ALA A 320 15.56 -12.17 -15.69
N ASN A 321 16.11 -13.37 -15.90
CA ASN A 321 17.39 -13.56 -16.58
C ASN A 321 17.39 -12.98 -18.00
N LYS A 322 16.30 -13.12 -18.74
CA LYS A 322 16.14 -12.53 -20.08
C LYS A 322 16.14 -11.00 -20.04
N VAL A 323 15.46 -10.40 -19.06
CA VAL A 323 15.38 -8.94 -18.91
C VAL A 323 16.74 -8.38 -18.51
N TYR A 324 17.39 -8.97 -17.53
CA TYR A 324 18.70 -8.55 -17.04
C TYR A 324 19.84 -8.76 -18.06
N GLY A 325 19.67 -9.71 -18.96
CA GLY A 325 20.64 -9.92 -20.04
C GLY A 325 20.48 -9.02 -21.27
N LYS A 326 19.34 -8.28 -21.39
CA LYS A 326 19.01 -7.56 -22.63
C LYS A 326 18.60 -6.09 -22.44
N TYR A 327 17.89 -5.75 -21.37
CA TYR A 327 17.24 -4.45 -21.24
C TYR A 327 17.61 -3.68 -19.96
N ALA A 328 17.94 -4.38 -18.89
CA ALA A 328 18.26 -3.80 -17.60
C ALA A 328 19.54 -4.44 -17.06
N SER A 329 20.28 -3.72 -16.22
CA SER A 329 21.38 -4.31 -15.48
C SER A 329 20.89 -5.33 -14.47
N LYS A 330 21.74 -6.26 -14.03
CA LYS A 330 21.48 -7.02 -12.80
C LYS A 330 21.29 -6.03 -11.65
N PRO A 331 20.45 -6.35 -10.65
CA PRO A 331 20.31 -5.48 -9.48
C PRO A 331 21.64 -5.36 -8.73
N ASP A 332 21.81 -4.25 -8.03
CA ASP A 332 22.99 -4.01 -7.19
C ASP A 332 22.99 -4.95 -5.96
N CYS A 333 21.81 -5.15 -5.33
CA CYS A 333 21.56 -6.18 -4.31
C CYS A 333 20.31 -6.96 -4.67
N ALA A 334 20.28 -8.23 -4.28
CA ALA A 334 19.12 -9.10 -4.43
C ALA A 334 19.01 -10.09 -3.28
N PHE A 335 17.81 -10.30 -2.77
CA PHE A 335 17.48 -11.20 -1.67
C PHE A 335 16.24 -12.03 -2.03
N ALA A 336 16.18 -13.27 -1.58
CA ALA A 336 15.10 -14.18 -1.95
C ALA A 336 14.60 -15.06 -0.81
N VAL A 337 13.31 -15.41 -0.87
CA VAL A 337 12.69 -16.51 -0.14
C VAL A 337 11.99 -17.37 -1.18
N GLY A 338 12.25 -18.67 -1.23
CA GLY A 338 11.70 -19.61 -2.21
C GLY A 338 12.74 -20.62 -2.63
N GLU A 339 12.44 -21.43 -3.64
CA GLU A 339 13.34 -22.46 -4.13
C GLU A 339 13.95 -22.11 -5.50
N ALA A 340 13.15 -22.01 -6.56
CA ALA A 340 13.64 -21.72 -7.92
C ALA A 340 14.30 -20.35 -8.02
N VAL A 341 13.86 -19.35 -7.26
CA VAL A 341 14.42 -17.99 -7.22
C VAL A 341 15.87 -17.96 -6.71
N GLY A 342 16.38 -19.05 -6.13
CA GLY A 342 17.78 -19.25 -5.76
C GLY A 342 18.78 -19.08 -6.90
N GLU A 343 18.35 -19.16 -8.16
CA GLU A 343 19.16 -18.84 -9.33
C GLU A 343 19.42 -17.33 -9.49
N LEU A 344 18.58 -16.48 -8.91
CA LEU A 344 18.70 -15.02 -9.02
C LEU A 344 19.36 -14.37 -7.81
N ALA A 345 19.20 -14.96 -6.61
CA ALA A 345 19.72 -14.44 -5.35
C ALA A 345 19.84 -15.55 -4.30
N GLU A 346 20.67 -15.34 -3.28
CA GLU A 346 20.74 -16.23 -2.13
C GLU A 346 19.39 -16.30 -1.41
N CYS A 347 18.91 -17.53 -1.21
CA CYS A 347 17.67 -17.78 -0.47
C CYS A 347 17.91 -17.80 1.04
N MET A 348 17.01 -17.15 1.77
CA MET A 348 17.08 -17.02 3.22
C MET A 348 15.69 -16.99 3.85
N SER A 349 15.60 -16.96 5.18
CA SER A 349 14.33 -16.73 5.87
C SER A 349 13.83 -15.29 5.64
N LEU A 350 12.52 -15.07 5.80
CA LEU A 350 11.95 -13.72 5.65
C LEU A 350 12.59 -12.73 6.64
N ASP A 351 12.80 -13.12 7.89
CA ASP A 351 13.39 -12.25 8.90
C ASP A 351 14.80 -11.80 8.49
N ARG A 352 15.63 -12.74 8.01
CA ARG A 352 16.97 -12.42 7.51
C ARG A 352 16.93 -11.53 6.26
N LEU A 353 15.97 -11.75 5.38
CA LEU A 353 15.76 -10.89 4.20
C LEU A 353 15.45 -9.45 4.63
N LEU A 354 14.55 -9.25 5.61
CA LEU A 354 14.18 -7.93 6.10
C LEU A 354 15.38 -7.19 6.73
N GLU A 355 16.20 -7.88 7.54
CA GLU A 355 17.44 -7.35 8.07
C GLU A 355 18.41 -6.93 6.95
N SER A 356 18.62 -7.81 5.98
CA SER A 356 19.53 -7.55 4.84
C SER A 356 19.06 -6.38 3.98
N VAL A 357 17.76 -6.22 3.78
CA VAL A 357 17.18 -5.06 3.09
C VAL A 357 17.48 -3.77 3.84
N ALA A 358 17.27 -3.74 5.17
CA ALA A 358 17.53 -2.55 5.97
C ALA A 358 19.02 -2.16 5.94
N GLU A 359 19.91 -3.13 6.10
CA GLU A 359 21.37 -2.94 6.05
C GLU A 359 21.81 -2.38 4.68
N CYS A 360 21.37 -3.03 3.59
CA CYS A 360 21.70 -2.64 2.22
C CYS A 360 21.19 -1.22 1.91
N VAL A 361 19.94 -0.88 2.27
CA VAL A 361 19.39 0.47 2.07
C VAL A 361 20.17 1.52 2.85
N LYS A 362 20.57 1.22 4.08
CA LYS A 362 21.37 2.12 4.92
C LYS A 362 22.73 2.41 4.29
N GLU A 363 23.40 1.40 3.75
CA GLU A 363 24.68 1.52 3.05
C GLU A 363 24.54 2.40 1.81
N TYR A 364 23.59 2.09 0.91
CA TYR A 364 23.39 2.84 -0.33
C TYR A 364 22.98 4.30 -0.12
N LEU A 365 22.21 4.60 0.91
CA LEU A 365 21.87 5.99 1.24
C LEU A 365 23.02 6.72 1.96
N GLY A 366 23.92 5.97 2.65
CA GLY A 366 25.13 6.50 3.29
C GLY A 366 26.19 6.94 2.28
N GLU A 367 26.44 6.12 1.26
CA GLU A 367 27.44 6.38 0.21
C GLU A 367 27.15 7.63 -0.64
N SER A 368 25.91 8.10 -0.70
CA SER A 368 25.51 9.26 -1.52
C SER A 368 26.03 10.62 -1.01
N GLU A 369 26.73 10.68 0.10
CA GLU A 369 27.35 11.92 0.64
C GLU A 369 28.82 12.11 0.24
N GLY A 370 29.43 11.11 -0.39
CA GLY A 370 30.86 11.11 -0.75
C GLY A 370 31.19 11.41 -2.22
N MET A 371 30.19 11.78 -3.06
CA MET A 371 30.43 12.11 -4.47
C MET A 371 30.07 13.55 -4.82
#